data_2ddfc6307f313e7d12cade5460ff47f4
#
_entry.id   2ddfc6307f313e7d12cade5460ff47f4
#
_cell.length_a   1.000
_cell.length_b   1.000
_cell.length_c   1.000
_cell.angle_alpha   90.00
_cell.angle_beta   90.00
_cell.angle_gamma   90.00
#
_symmetry.space_group_name_H-M   'P 1'
#
loop_
_entity.id
_entity.type
_entity.pdbx_description
1 polymer ?
#
loop_
_entity_poly.entity_id
_entity_poly.type
_entity_poly.pdbx_seq_one_letter_code
_entity_poly.pdbx_strand_id
1 'polypeptide(L)'
;MKKNYLLLLVFVLLSLSVQGSHSQSTSNLSTSDKQETVLKSVVAKKKDFIGKKVENVYDFLVQKKDFIINHVNTDTTSPWAPDSDGKMYLMSLILYSKTYHEIISGEEFYALEILVEDKNVLDREFCLSLPDDETWIEAFVEKTKNFIVKDIVWYKESI
;
A
#
# COMPACT_ATOMS: atom_id res chain seq x y z
N MET A 1 57.52 15.01 -35.26
CA MET A 1 56.58 14.86 -34.12
C MET A 1 55.16 15.38 -34.36
N LYS A 2 54.61 15.45 -35.58
CA LYS A 2 53.23 16.02 -35.86
C LYS A 2 52.21 14.99 -36.28
N LYS A 3 52.57 13.72 -36.47
CA LYS A 3 51.64 12.65 -36.92
C LYS A 3 50.86 11.96 -35.80
N ASN A 4 51.32 12.00 -34.55
CA ASN A 4 50.71 11.27 -33.46
C ASN A 4 49.51 11.99 -32.83
N TYR A 5 49.43 13.33 -32.98
CA TYR A 5 48.29 14.12 -32.46
C TYR A 5 47.00 13.96 -33.29
N LEU A 6 47.17 13.72 -34.60
CA LEU A 6 46.02 13.50 -35.47
C LEU A 6 45.32 12.21 -35.19
N LEU A 7 46.09 11.13 -34.84
CA LEU A 7 45.52 9.82 -34.49
C LEU A 7 44.82 9.88 -33.14
N LEU A 8 45.34 10.65 -32.18
CA LEU A 8 44.73 10.84 -30.87
C LEU A 8 43.41 11.61 -30.96
N LEU A 9 43.34 12.60 -31.83
CA LEU A 9 42.13 13.41 -32.05
C LEU A 9 41.02 12.62 -32.69
N VAL A 10 41.34 11.71 -33.63
CA VAL A 10 40.36 10.80 -34.24
C VAL A 10 39.81 9.79 -33.23
N PHE A 11 40.67 9.29 -32.31
CA PHE A 11 40.20 8.38 -31.25
C PHE A 11 39.29 9.08 -30.22
N VAL A 12 39.55 10.32 -29.87
CA VAL A 12 38.71 11.10 -28.97
C VAL A 12 37.37 11.43 -29.64
N LEU A 13 37.36 11.72 -30.93
CA LEU A 13 36.11 11.98 -31.67
C LEU A 13 35.27 10.71 -31.89
N LEU A 14 35.90 9.55 -32.04
CA LEU A 14 35.19 8.26 -32.14
C LEU A 14 34.65 7.77 -30.79
N SER A 15 35.28 8.11 -29.68
CA SER A 15 34.78 7.76 -28.33
C SER A 15 33.61 8.64 -27.90
N LEU A 16 33.43 9.83 -28.46
CA LEU A 16 32.29 10.72 -28.20
C LEU A 16 31.04 10.36 -29.02
N SER A 17 31.17 9.57 -30.08
CA SER A 17 30.03 9.17 -30.93
C SER A 17 29.38 7.84 -30.52
N VAL A 18 29.87 7.15 -29.48
CA VAL A 18 29.25 5.92 -28.94
C VAL A 18 28.51 6.15 -27.62
N GLN A 19 28.32 7.36 -27.20
CA GLN A 19 27.23 7.65 -26.27
C GLN A 19 25.91 7.66 -27.07
N GLY A 20 25.59 6.49 -27.61
CA GLY A 20 24.24 6.15 -28.03
C GLY A 20 23.32 6.46 -26.87
N SER A 21 22.43 7.37 -27.10
CA SER A 21 21.27 7.69 -26.31
C SER A 21 20.52 6.39 -25.95
N HIS A 22 20.95 5.71 -24.90
CA HIS A 22 20.04 5.01 -24.05
C HIS A 22 19.24 6.12 -23.34
N SER A 23 18.31 6.70 -24.07
CA SER A 23 17.14 7.23 -23.41
C SER A 23 16.52 6.02 -22.74
N GLN A 24 16.92 5.75 -21.49
CA GLN A 24 16.02 5.09 -20.56
C GLN A 24 14.79 5.96 -20.61
N SER A 25 13.79 5.51 -21.36
CA SER A 25 12.42 5.93 -21.13
C SER A 25 12.11 5.46 -19.72
N THR A 26 12.46 6.28 -18.73
CA THR A 26 11.78 6.25 -17.46
C THR A 26 10.34 6.57 -17.84
N SER A 27 9.59 5.51 -18.14
CA SER A 27 8.15 5.60 -18.23
C SER A 27 7.72 6.18 -16.89
N ASN A 28 7.35 7.46 -16.87
CA ASN A 28 6.72 8.10 -15.73
C ASN A 28 5.39 7.35 -15.56
N LEU A 29 5.43 6.25 -14.80
CA LEU A 29 4.23 5.54 -14.41
C LEU A 29 3.29 6.55 -13.78
N SER A 30 2.03 6.51 -14.16
CA SER A 30 1.00 7.33 -13.51
C SER A 30 0.95 6.99 -12.02
N THR A 31 0.46 7.89 -11.20
CA THR A 31 0.27 7.63 -9.75
C THR A 31 -0.58 6.37 -9.54
N SER A 32 -1.59 6.16 -10.38
CA SER A 32 -2.45 4.97 -10.43
C SER A 32 -1.63 3.69 -10.65
N ASP A 33 -0.76 3.65 -11.66
CA ASP A 33 0.07 2.47 -11.98
C ASP A 33 1.04 2.14 -10.84
N LYS A 34 1.55 3.15 -10.15
CA LYS A 34 2.46 2.97 -9.00
C LYS A 34 1.73 2.34 -7.82
N GLN A 35 0.54 2.83 -7.48
CA GLN A 35 -0.29 2.28 -6.41
C GLN A 35 -0.62 0.80 -6.69
N GLU A 36 -1.10 0.50 -7.89
CA GLU A 36 -1.39 -0.88 -8.31
C GLU A 36 -0.16 -1.78 -8.19
N THR A 37 1.01 -1.30 -8.62
CA THR A 37 2.27 -2.05 -8.52
C THR A 37 2.63 -2.36 -7.07
N VAL A 38 2.45 -1.41 -6.15
CA VAL A 38 2.69 -1.64 -4.72
C VAL A 38 1.75 -2.73 -4.20
N LEU A 39 0.45 -2.62 -4.46
CA LEU A 39 -0.54 -3.58 -3.97
C LEU A 39 -0.30 -4.99 -4.52
N LYS A 40 0.01 -5.12 -5.81
CA LYS A 40 0.43 -6.40 -6.41
C LYS A 40 1.67 -6.97 -5.71
N SER A 41 2.63 -6.13 -5.33
CA SER A 41 3.84 -6.58 -4.62
C SER A 41 3.55 -7.07 -3.20
N VAL A 42 2.58 -6.48 -2.50
CA VAL A 42 2.10 -6.95 -1.19
C VAL A 42 1.48 -8.33 -1.33
N VAL A 43 0.53 -8.48 -2.25
CA VAL A 43 -0.18 -9.76 -2.45
C VAL A 43 0.75 -10.86 -2.96
N ALA A 44 1.71 -10.54 -3.81
CA ALA A 44 2.74 -11.50 -4.24
C ALA A 44 3.57 -12.04 -3.06
N LYS A 45 3.73 -11.25 -2.00
CA LYS A 45 4.44 -11.61 -0.76
C LYS A 45 3.52 -12.01 0.39
N LYS A 46 2.23 -12.19 0.17
CA LYS A 46 1.27 -12.44 1.25
C LYS A 46 1.64 -13.62 2.14
N LYS A 47 2.29 -14.65 1.60
CA LYS A 47 2.79 -15.79 2.39
C LYS A 47 3.81 -15.39 3.45
N ASP A 48 4.52 -14.27 3.24
CA ASP A 48 5.49 -13.76 4.20
C ASP A 48 4.81 -13.02 5.36
N PHE A 49 3.54 -12.63 5.20
CA PHE A 49 2.75 -11.88 6.17
C PHE A 49 1.74 -12.75 6.93
N ILE A 50 1.18 -13.79 6.30
CA ILE A 50 0.20 -14.68 6.93
C ILE A 50 0.78 -15.29 8.21
N GLY A 51 0.01 -15.23 9.31
CA GLY A 51 0.40 -15.67 10.64
C GLY A 51 1.32 -14.70 11.38
N LYS A 52 1.63 -13.53 10.80
CA LYS A 52 2.40 -12.46 11.43
C LYS A 52 1.52 -11.27 11.76
N LYS A 53 2.09 -10.32 12.51
CA LYS A 53 1.40 -9.07 12.86
C LYS A 53 1.15 -8.20 11.63
N VAL A 54 0.03 -7.48 11.65
CA VAL A 54 -0.33 -6.46 10.65
C VAL A 54 0.77 -5.39 10.51
N GLU A 55 1.49 -5.07 11.58
CA GLU A 55 2.67 -4.21 11.58
C GLU A 55 3.63 -4.50 10.42
N ASN A 56 3.88 -5.78 10.12
CA ASN A 56 4.78 -6.15 9.01
C ASN A 56 4.25 -5.72 7.63
N VAL A 57 2.93 -5.65 7.47
CA VAL A 57 2.31 -5.14 6.24
C VAL A 57 2.45 -3.62 6.18
N TYR A 58 2.20 -2.92 7.28
CA TYR A 58 2.35 -1.47 7.37
C TYR A 58 3.80 -1.05 7.09
N ASP A 59 4.77 -1.69 7.71
CA ASP A 59 6.20 -1.42 7.48
C ASP A 59 6.59 -1.62 6.02
N PHE A 60 6.05 -2.66 5.39
CA PHE A 60 6.29 -2.89 3.97
C PHE A 60 5.69 -1.79 3.10
N LEU A 61 4.47 -1.34 3.39
CA LEU A 61 3.82 -0.24 2.67
C LEU A 61 4.59 1.08 2.83
N VAL A 62 5.00 1.42 4.06
CA VAL A 62 5.79 2.64 4.35
C VAL A 62 7.11 2.65 3.55
N GLN A 63 7.78 1.51 3.42
CA GLN A 63 9.01 1.41 2.62
C GLN A 63 8.78 1.66 1.13
N LYS A 64 7.58 1.41 0.61
CA LYS A 64 7.25 1.56 -0.82
C LYS A 64 6.99 3.00 -1.24
N LYS A 65 6.59 3.90 -0.32
CA LYS A 65 6.34 5.34 -0.54
C LYS A 65 5.32 5.71 -1.63
N ASP A 66 4.93 4.78 -2.50
CA ASP A 66 4.03 5.00 -3.63
C ASP A 66 2.57 4.64 -3.31
N PHE A 67 2.30 4.09 -2.12
CA PHE A 67 0.95 3.84 -1.62
C PHE A 67 0.74 4.65 -0.34
N ILE A 68 -0.15 5.62 -0.41
CA ILE A 68 -0.53 6.46 0.73
C ILE A 68 -1.90 6.00 1.22
N ILE A 69 -2.02 5.76 2.51
CA ILE A 69 -3.29 5.42 3.15
C ILE A 69 -4.01 6.74 3.41
N ASN A 70 -5.09 6.99 2.68
CA ASN A 70 -5.91 8.21 2.81
C ASN A 70 -7.22 7.97 3.56
N HIS A 71 -7.65 6.71 3.66
CA HIS A 71 -8.81 6.32 4.43
C HIS A 71 -8.66 4.88 4.89
N VAL A 72 -9.27 4.54 6.02
CA VAL A 72 -9.33 3.18 6.55
C VAL A 72 -10.78 2.83 6.86
N ASN A 73 -11.17 1.61 6.60
CA ASN A 73 -12.44 1.05 7.01
C ASN A 73 -12.24 -0.32 7.65
N THR A 74 -13.26 -0.85 8.27
CA THR A 74 -13.23 -2.15 8.92
C THR A 74 -14.45 -2.96 8.52
N ASP A 75 -14.25 -4.26 8.32
CA ASP A 75 -15.36 -5.20 8.31
C ASP A 75 -15.39 -5.97 9.63
N THR A 76 -16.60 -6.18 10.17
CA THR A 76 -16.81 -6.76 11.49
C THR A 76 -17.91 -7.80 11.49
N THR A 77 -17.83 -8.75 12.41
CA THR A 77 -18.97 -9.65 12.68
C THR A 77 -20.14 -8.86 13.22
N SER A 78 -21.36 -9.31 12.89
CA SER A 78 -22.57 -8.71 13.47
C SER A 78 -22.78 -9.21 14.91
N PRO A 79 -22.90 -8.32 15.89
CA PRO A 79 -23.24 -8.71 17.27
C PRO A 79 -24.68 -9.23 17.39
N TRP A 80 -25.49 -9.06 16.35
CA TRP A 80 -26.89 -9.49 16.27
C TRP A 80 -27.08 -10.81 15.52
N ALA A 81 -26.00 -11.47 15.09
CA ALA A 81 -26.09 -12.79 14.44
C ALA A 81 -26.68 -13.81 15.45
N PRO A 82 -27.50 -14.79 15.01
CA PRO A 82 -28.18 -15.74 15.90
C PRO A 82 -27.23 -16.57 16.79
N ASP A 83 -25.98 -16.77 16.36
CA ASP A 83 -24.92 -17.49 17.04
C ASP A 83 -23.85 -16.58 17.66
N SER A 84 -24.11 -15.26 17.69
CA SER A 84 -23.20 -14.28 18.25
C SER A 84 -23.19 -14.31 19.78
N ASP A 85 -22.02 -14.05 20.37
CA ASP A 85 -21.86 -13.82 21.81
C ASP A 85 -22.17 -12.35 22.22
N GLY A 86 -22.74 -11.58 21.32
CA GLY A 86 -23.05 -10.15 21.51
C GLY A 86 -21.86 -9.20 21.33
N LYS A 87 -20.72 -9.70 20.86
CA LYS A 87 -19.53 -8.90 20.58
C LYS A 87 -19.32 -8.72 19.08
N MET A 88 -18.69 -7.59 18.73
CA MET A 88 -18.16 -7.37 17.38
C MET A 88 -16.70 -7.80 17.33
N TYR A 89 -16.38 -8.63 16.37
CA TYR A 89 -15.01 -9.02 16.08
C TYR A 89 -14.57 -8.40 14.77
N LEU A 90 -13.36 -7.86 14.74
CA LEU A 90 -12.77 -7.36 13.52
C LEU A 90 -12.45 -8.53 12.60
N MET A 91 -12.96 -8.48 11.36
CA MET A 91 -12.72 -9.46 10.32
C MET A 91 -11.64 -8.99 9.34
N SER A 92 -11.69 -7.72 8.94
CA SER A 92 -10.68 -7.14 8.05
C SER A 92 -10.46 -5.66 8.30
N LEU A 93 -9.27 -5.22 7.85
CA LEU A 93 -8.84 -3.83 7.77
C LEU A 93 -8.74 -3.47 6.30
N ILE A 94 -9.42 -2.40 5.88
CA ILE A 94 -9.42 -1.97 4.49
C ILE A 94 -8.72 -0.62 4.39
N LEU A 95 -7.58 -0.60 3.71
CA LEU A 95 -6.73 0.58 3.52
C LEU A 95 -6.96 1.14 2.11
N TYR A 96 -7.44 2.37 2.01
CA TYR A 96 -7.80 3.01 0.75
C TYR A 96 -6.75 4.02 0.30
N SER A 97 -6.53 4.08 -1.03
CA SER A 97 -5.67 5.07 -1.67
C SER A 97 -6.30 6.44 -1.82
N LYS A 98 -7.60 6.57 -1.55
CA LYS A 98 -8.40 7.78 -1.67
C LYS A 98 -9.08 8.11 -0.34
N THR A 99 -9.38 9.39 -0.15
CA THR A 99 -10.19 9.85 0.99
C THR A 99 -11.63 9.35 0.86
N TYR A 100 -12.36 9.29 1.96
CA TYR A 100 -13.78 8.92 1.95
C TYR A 100 -14.60 9.78 0.97
N HIS A 101 -14.32 11.09 0.92
CA HIS A 101 -15.02 12.02 0.04
C HIS A 101 -14.78 11.71 -1.45
N GLU A 102 -13.56 11.40 -1.86
CA GLU A 102 -13.22 11.01 -3.22
C GLU A 102 -13.89 9.68 -3.60
N ILE A 103 -13.96 8.72 -2.68
CA ILE A 103 -14.62 7.42 -2.88
C ILE A 103 -16.11 7.63 -3.17
N ILE A 104 -16.83 8.36 -2.32
CA ILE A 104 -18.27 8.57 -2.49
C ILE A 104 -18.62 9.48 -3.67
N SER A 105 -17.67 10.25 -4.19
CA SER A 105 -17.85 11.03 -5.42
C SER A 105 -17.70 10.23 -6.70
N GLY A 106 -17.44 8.92 -6.59
CA GLY A 106 -17.33 7.99 -7.72
C GLY A 106 -15.93 7.96 -8.35
N GLU A 107 -14.91 8.48 -7.67
CA GLU A 107 -13.55 8.36 -8.16
C GLU A 107 -13.04 6.92 -8.05
N GLU A 108 -12.28 6.49 -9.06
CA GLU A 108 -11.59 5.21 -9.05
C GLU A 108 -10.57 5.17 -7.90
N PHE A 109 -10.59 4.10 -7.11
CA PHE A 109 -9.69 3.90 -5.99
C PHE A 109 -9.08 2.50 -5.96
N TYR A 110 -7.98 2.39 -5.24
CA TYR A 110 -7.34 1.13 -4.89
C TYR A 110 -7.51 0.86 -3.40
N ALA A 111 -7.75 -0.39 -3.07
CA ALA A 111 -7.85 -0.83 -1.69
C ALA A 111 -7.02 -2.08 -1.42
N LEU A 112 -6.42 -2.13 -0.24
CA LEU A 112 -5.79 -3.31 0.32
C LEU A 112 -6.61 -3.77 1.51
N GLU A 113 -7.16 -4.96 1.42
CA GLU A 113 -7.87 -5.60 2.50
C GLU A 113 -6.98 -6.61 3.20
N ILE A 114 -6.79 -6.45 4.50
CA ILE A 114 -6.03 -7.32 5.37
C ILE A 114 -7.03 -8.06 6.25
N LEU A 115 -7.29 -9.32 5.93
CA LEU A 115 -8.10 -10.18 6.78
C LEU A 115 -7.29 -10.55 8.03
N VAL A 116 -7.91 -10.49 9.19
CA VAL A 116 -7.27 -10.78 10.47
C VAL A 116 -7.91 -11.98 11.16
N GLU A 117 -7.20 -12.60 12.11
CA GLU A 117 -7.73 -13.71 12.87
C GLU A 117 -8.91 -13.29 13.77
N ASP A 118 -9.92 -14.16 13.90
CA ASP A 118 -11.24 -13.91 14.49
C ASP A 118 -11.26 -13.72 16.03
N LYS A 119 -10.22 -13.11 16.60
CA LYS A 119 -10.08 -12.95 18.06
C LYS A 119 -10.00 -11.49 18.52
N ASN A 120 -10.04 -10.56 17.58
CA ASN A 120 -9.85 -9.15 17.87
C ASN A 120 -11.20 -8.49 18.11
N VAL A 121 -11.57 -8.32 19.37
CA VAL A 121 -12.82 -7.66 19.77
C VAL A 121 -12.71 -6.17 19.41
N LEU A 122 -13.66 -5.72 18.60
CA LEU A 122 -13.87 -4.30 18.33
C LEU A 122 -14.97 -3.82 19.28
N ASP A 123 -14.58 -3.44 20.47
CA ASP A 123 -15.54 -2.94 21.45
C ASP A 123 -15.79 -1.43 21.27
N ARG A 124 -16.81 -0.95 22.00
CA ARG A 124 -17.14 0.48 21.99
C ARG A 124 -15.98 1.35 22.45
N GLU A 125 -15.16 0.84 23.35
CA GLU A 125 -14.02 1.55 23.93
C GLU A 125 -12.93 1.76 22.88
N PHE A 126 -12.69 0.75 22.04
CA PHE A 126 -11.79 0.86 20.88
C PHE A 126 -12.27 1.97 19.93
N CYS A 127 -13.55 1.95 19.52
CA CYS A 127 -14.09 2.94 18.59
C CYS A 127 -14.05 4.36 19.15
N LEU A 128 -14.43 4.54 20.44
CA LEU A 128 -14.41 5.84 21.12
C LEU A 128 -13.00 6.36 21.41
N SER A 129 -11.99 5.51 21.33
CA SER A 129 -10.59 5.90 21.59
C SER A 129 -9.86 6.38 20.33
N LEU A 130 -10.49 6.29 19.16
CA LEU A 130 -9.95 6.86 17.93
C LEU A 130 -10.25 8.37 17.90
N PRO A 131 -9.27 9.22 17.55
CA PRO A 131 -9.51 10.65 17.40
C PRO A 131 -10.42 10.95 16.21
N ASP A 132 -11.15 12.07 16.27
CA ASP A 132 -12.05 12.54 15.21
C ASP A 132 -11.32 13.44 14.19
N ASP A 133 -10.01 13.59 14.30
CA ASP A 133 -9.19 14.48 13.49
C ASP A 133 -8.29 13.72 12.49
N GLU A 134 -7.39 14.44 11.83
CA GLU A 134 -6.47 13.90 10.82
C GLU A 134 -5.53 12.79 11.36
N THR A 135 -5.37 12.68 12.69
CA THR A 135 -4.50 11.69 13.33
C THR A 135 -5.16 10.32 13.51
N TRP A 136 -6.45 10.19 13.18
CA TRP A 136 -7.20 8.96 13.39
C TRP A 136 -6.63 7.74 12.64
N ILE A 137 -6.08 7.95 11.43
CA ILE A 137 -5.46 6.88 10.64
C ILE A 137 -4.23 6.32 11.37
N GLU A 138 -3.37 7.21 11.90
CA GLU A 138 -2.18 6.80 12.66
C GLU A 138 -2.56 6.07 13.95
N ALA A 139 -3.56 6.58 14.67
CA ALA A 139 -4.09 5.94 15.88
C ALA A 139 -4.70 4.57 15.58
N PHE A 140 -5.40 4.43 14.47
CA PHE A 140 -5.98 3.17 14.02
C PHE A 140 -4.87 2.15 13.68
N VAL A 141 -3.87 2.56 12.91
CA VAL A 141 -2.70 1.73 12.58
C VAL A 141 -2.00 1.26 13.85
N GLU A 142 -1.75 2.16 14.79
CA GLU A 142 -1.10 1.84 16.06
C GLU A 142 -1.88 0.82 16.88
N LYS A 143 -3.22 0.92 16.91
CA LYS A 143 -4.08 -0.01 17.65
C LYS A 143 -4.21 -1.37 16.99
N THR A 144 -4.11 -1.44 15.67
CA THR A 144 -4.31 -2.68 14.90
C THR A 144 -3.01 -3.39 14.55
N LYS A 145 -1.87 -2.77 14.74
CA LYS A 145 -0.55 -3.30 14.34
C LYS A 145 -0.22 -4.70 14.90
N ASN A 146 -0.76 -5.04 16.07
CA ASN A 146 -0.52 -6.34 16.73
C ASN A 146 -1.47 -7.45 16.29
N PHE A 147 -2.49 -7.16 15.48
CA PHE A 147 -3.41 -8.17 14.97
C PHE A 147 -2.69 -9.14 14.03
N ILE A 148 -3.16 -10.37 13.95
CA ILE A 148 -2.50 -11.41 13.15
C ILE A 148 -3.18 -11.50 11.78
N VAL A 149 -2.38 -11.45 10.74
CA VAL A 149 -2.83 -11.53 9.34
C VAL A 149 -3.29 -12.96 9.03
N LYS A 150 -4.52 -13.09 8.55
CA LYS A 150 -5.12 -14.34 8.06
C LYS A 150 -4.99 -14.46 6.54
N ASP A 151 -5.25 -13.39 5.81
CA ASP A 151 -5.04 -13.29 4.36
C ASP A 151 -4.90 -11.81 3.95
N ILE A 152 -4.50 -11.56 2.70
CA ILE A 152 -4.40 -10.24 2.11
C ILE A 152 -4.92 -10.30 0.68
N VAL A 153 -5.82 -9.38 0.34
CA VAL A 153 -6.33 -9.18 -1.01
C VAL A 153 -6.24 -7.71 -1.39
N TRP A 154 -6.26 -7.41 -2.67
CA TRP A 154 -6.39 -6.03 -3.14
C TRP A 154 -7.44 -5.97 -4.24
N TYR A 155 -8.02 -4.81 -4.42
CA TYR A 155 -8.97 -4.56 -5.50
C TYR A 155 -8.92 -3.10 -5.96
N LYS A 156 -9.49 -2.89 -7.13
CA LYS A 156 -9.67 -1.60 -7.75
C LYS A 156 -11.14 -1.44 -8.07
N GLU A 157 -11.75 -0.38 -7.60
CA GLU A 157 -13.18 -0.13 -7.75
C GLU A 157 -13.46 1.33 -8.09
N SER A 158 -14.67 1.56 -8.60
CA SER A 158 -15.34 2.86 -8.72
C SER A 158 -16.80 2.65 -8.34
N ILE A 159 -17.35 3.53 -7.54
CA ILE A 159 -18.76 3.48 -7.10
C ILE A 159 -19.64 4.16 -8.14
#